data_29d43bad9beb749cdcf225d74f9af3dc
#
_entry.id   29d43bad9beb749cdcf225d74f9af3dc
#
_cell.length_a   1.000
_cell.length_b   1.000
_cell.length_c   1.000
_cell.angle_alpha   90.00
_cell.angle_beta   90.00
_cell.angle_gamma   90.00
#
_symmetry.space_group_name_H-M   'P 1'
#
loop_
_entity.id
_entity.type
_entity.pdbx_description
1 polymer ?
#
loop_
_entity_poly.entity_id
_entity_poly.type
_entity_poly.pdbx_seq_one_letter_code
_entity_poly.pdbx_strand_id
1 'polypeptide(L)'
;MSPSGSLVAILPCNDLDASERFYNRLGFSRPDCDRPAAGEADTYRILSNRQGGYLHLTDAVEGWLSPGRNPLGLYLYLEDVDAAAREFQQSAEDKPWGMYEFALSDPDETLVRIGWPSRLRGGGNRSSATG
;
A
#
# COMPACT_ATOMS: atom_id res chain seq x y z
N MET A 1 4.91 -18.67 3.15
CA MET A 1 5.85 -18.07 2.20
C MET A 1 6.89 -17.27 2.96
N SER A 2 8.13 -17.42 2.57
CA SER A 2 9.24 -16.75 3.24
C SER A 2 9.38 -15.33 2.73
N PRO A 3 9.70 -14.36 3.60
CA PRO A 3 9.95 -12.99 3.16
C PRO A 3 11.37 -12.77 2.66
N SER A 4 12.14 -13.83 2.45
CA SER A 4 13.53 -13.71 2.02
C SER A 4 13.63 -12.90 0.74
N GLY A 5 14.49 -11.91 0.74
CA GLY A 5 14.68 -11.04 -0.42
C GLY A 5 13.66 -9.93 -0.58
N SER A 6 12.66 -9.88 0.29
CA SER A 6 11.65 -8.81 0.25
C SER A 6 12.26 -7.50 0.71
N LEU A 7 11.82 -6.42 0.07
CA LEU A 7 12.14 -5.08 0.51
C LEU A 7 10.91 -4.54 1.23
N VAL A 8 11.12 -4.04 2.45
CA VAL A 8 10.00 -3.60 3.29
C VAL A 8 10.18 -2.14 3.63
N ALA A 9 9.14 -1.35 3.40
CA ALA A 9 9.14 0.05 3.81
C ALA A 9 8.74 0.13 5.28
N ILE A 10 9.42 1.01 6.02
CA ILE A 10 9.05 1.32 7.39
C ILE A 10 8.52 2.74 7.37
N LEU A 11 7.24 2.91 7.64
CA LEU A 11 6.58 4.21 7.56
C LEU A 11 6.36 4.77 8.95
N PRO A 12 6.88 5.96 9.23
CA PRO A 12 6.49 6.67 10.44
C PRO A 12 5.06 7.18 10.28
N CYS A 13 4.27 7.09 11.33
CA CYS A 13 2.87 7.45 11.30
C CYS A 13 2.55 8.36 12.47
N ASN A 14 1.87 9.48 12.20
CA ASN A 14 1.41 10.34 13.28
C ASN A 14 0.26 9.70 14.04
N ASP A 15 -0.53 8.85 13.38
CA ASP A 15 -1.64 8.13 14.00
C ASP A 15 -1.62 6.70 13.45
N LEU A 16 -1.05 5.79 14.22
CA LEU A 16 -0.90 4.40 13.80
C LEU A 16 -2.23 3.75 13.44
N ASP A 17 -3.28 4.02 14.24
CA ASP A 17 -4.57 3.41 13.98
C ASP A 17 -5.16 3.89 12.65
N ALA A 18 -5.05 5.18 12.38
CA ALA A 18 -5.55 5.72 11.11
C ALA A 18 -4.78 5.13 9.92
N SER A 19 -3.46 5.02 10.05
CA SER A 19 -2.64 4.48 8.99
C SER A 19 -2.94 3.00 8.77
N GLU A 20 -3.09 2.23 9.85
CA GLU A 20 -3.41 0.82 9.70
C GLU A 20 -4.76 0.64 9.01
N ARG A 21 -5.76 1.43 9.38
CA ARG A 21 -7.07 1.36 8.71
C ARG A 21 -6.95 1.65 7.22
N PHE A 22 -6.13 2.64 6.86
CA PHE A 22 -5.92 2.97 5.46
C PHE A 22 -5.32 1.77 4.70
N TYR A 23 -4.25 1.18 5.23
CA TYR A 23 -3.58 0.09 4.53
C TYR A 23 -4.38 -1.21 4.60
N ASN A 24 -5.25 -1.38 5.61
CA ASN A 24 -6.19 -2.51 5.60
C ASN A 24 -7.08 -2.47 4.35
N ARG A 25 -7.45 -1.29 3.91
CA ARG A 25 -8.29 -1.14 2.71
C ARG A 25 -7.55 -1.54 1.44
N LEU A 26 -6.23 -1.56 1.48
CA LEU A 26 -5.39 -2.00 0.37
C LEU A 26 -4.99 -3.48 0.49
N GLY A 27 -5.52 -4.17 1.49
CA GLY A 27 -5.25 -5.58 1.67
C GLY A 27 -4.12 -5.92 2.62
N PHE A 28 -3.50 -4.92 3.23
CA PHE A 28 -2.44 -5.14 4.20
C PHE A 28 -3.01 -5.22 5.60
N SER A 29 -2.71 -6.31 6.32
CA SER A 29 -3.23 -6.47 7.68
C SER A 29 -2.23 -7.23 8.53
N ARG A 30 -2.40 -7.10 9.86
CA ARG A 30 -1.58 -7.84 10.81
C ARG A 30 -2.15 -9.24 10.99
N PRO A 31 -1.29 -10.27 11.06
CA PRO A 31 -1.77 -11.56 11.54
C PRO A 31 -2.15 -11.43 13.02
N ASP A 32 -3.13 -12.22 13.45
CA ASP A 32 -3.59 -12.15 14.84
C ASP A 32 -2.47 -12.40 15.85
N CYS A 33 -1.51 -13.24 15.48
CA CYS A 33 -0.40 -13.58 16.38
C CYS A 33 0.58 -12.44 16.59
N ASP A 34 0.48 -11.36 15.80
CA ASP A 34 1.39 -10.22 15.93
C ASP A 34 0.84 -9.12 16.83
N ARG A 35 -0.27 -9.36 17.49
CA ARG A 35 -0.79 -8.37 18.41
C ARG A 35 0.01 -8.37 19.70
N PRO A 36 0.30 -7.19 20.28
CA PRO A 36 1.06 -7.17 21.52
C PRO A 36 0.25 -7.77 22.67
N ALA A 37 0.96 -8.28 23.66
CA ALA A 37 0.32 -8.76 24.87
C ALA A 37 -0.29 -7.59 25.62
N ALA A 38 -1.26 -7.92 26.49
CA ALA A 38 -1.90 -6.89 27.30
C ALA A 38 -0.85 -6.12 28.09
N GLY A 39 -0.92 -4.80 28.00
CA GLY A 39 0.02 -3.92 28.72
C GLY A 39 1.26 -3.58 27.94
N GLU A 40 1.51 -4.23 26.80
CA GLU A 40 2.65 -3.88 25.97
C GLU A 40 2.30 -2.70 25.05
N ALA A 41 3.31 -1.88 24.76
CA ALA A 41 3.13 -0.77 23.84
C ALA A 41 2.91 -1.31 22.43
N ASP A 42 1.97 -0.72 21.73
CA ASP A 42 1.62 -1.09 20.35
C ASP A 42 2.12 0.02 19.42
N THR A 43 3.43 0.12 19.29
CA THR A 43 4.06 1.23 18.56
C THR A 43 4.72 0.80 17.27
N TYR A 44 4.67 -0.48 16.93
CA TYR A 44 5.29 -0.99 15.70
C TYR A 44 4.41 -2.12 15.19
N ARG A 45 3.99 -2.01 13.93
CA ARG A 45 3.04 -2.97 13.38
C ARG A 45 3.55 -3.50 12.05
N ILE A 46 3.45 -4.81 11.88
CA ILE A 46 3.92 -5.49 10.68
C ILE A 46 2.70 -5.97 9.92
N LEU A 47 2.53 -5.48 8.70
CA LEU A 47 1.39 -5.81 7.87
C LEU A 47 1.84 -6.58 6.63
N SER A 48 0.96 -7.43 6.12
CA SER A 48 1.21 -8.21 4.91
C SER A 48 -0.06 -8.25 4.07
N ASN A 49 0.10 -8.25 2.75
CA ASN A 49 -1.04 -8.42 1.86
C ASN A 49 -1.17 -9.87 1.37
N ARG A 50 -0.36 -10.79 1.88
CA ARG A 50 -0.34 -12.22 1.53
C ARG A 50 -0.08 -12.47 0.06
N GLN A 51 0.49 -11.50 -0.62
CA GLN A 51 0.87 -11.61 -2.03
C GLN A 51 2.31 -11.19 -2.24
N GLY A 52 3.10 -11.21 -1.15
CA GLY A 52 4.50 -10.83 -1.21
C GLY A 52 4.77 -9.40 -0.79
N GLY A 53 3.75 -8.62 -0.49
CA GLY A 53 3.93 -7.25 -0.01
C GLY A 53 3.96 -7.20 1.50
N TYR A 54 4.89 -6.42 2.03
CA TYR A 54 5.04 -6.22 3.47
C TYR A 54 5.20 -4.74 3.75
N LEU A 55 4.72 -4.32 4.91
CA LEU A 55 4.78 -2.91 5.30
C LEU A 55 4.86 -2.85 6.81
N HIS A 56 5.80 -2.05 7.31
CA HIS A 56 5.90 -1.82 8.75
C HIS A 56 5.45 -0.40 9.05
N LEU A 57 4.65 -0.26 10.10
CA LEU A 57 4.21 1.05 10.57
C LEU A 57 4.78 1.28 11.96
N THR A 58 5.29 2.48 12.19
CA THR A 58 5.85 2.83 13.50
C THR A 58 5.40 4.22 13.89
N ASP A 59 5.34 4.49 15.20
CA ASP A 59 5.04 5.83 15.67
C ASP A 59 6.10 6.81 15.17
N ALA A 60 5.64 7.95 14.66
CA ALA A 60 6.55 9.01 14.29
C ALA A 60 7.02 9.76 15.52
N VAL A 61 8.27 10.19 15.49
CA VAL A 61 8.75 11.14 16.48
C VAL A 61 8.09 12.47 16.18
N GLU A 62 7.60 13.13 17.21
CA GLU A 62 6.92 14.40 17.04
C GLU A 62 7.79 15.38 16.25
N GLY A 63 7.19 15.97 15.21
CA GLY A 63 7.90 16.90 14.35
C GLY A 63 8.65 16.26 13.19
N TRP A 64 8.81 14.95 13.18
CA TRP A 64 9.51 14.26 12.09
C TRP A 64 8.69 14.28 10.79
N LEU A 65 7.40 14.09 10.93
CA LEU A 65 6.55 13.88 9.77
C LEU A 65 5.50 14.97 9.70
N SER A 66 5.70 15.88 8.75
CA SER A 66 4.73 16.93 8.46
C SER A 66 4.02 16.57 7.18
N PRO A 67 2.71 16.32 7.21
CA PRO A 67 2.02 15.85 6.00
C PRO A 67 2.29 16.70 4.77
N GLY A 68 2.21 17.99 4.85
CA GLY A 68 2.43 18.85 3.69
C GLY A 68 3.85 18.84 3.15
N ARG A 69 4.77 18.14 3.80
CA ARG A 69 6.19 18.10 3.42
C ARG A 69 6.72 16.67 3.40
N ASN A 70 5.84 15.69 3.33
CA ASN A 70 6.23 14.29 3.36
C ASN A 70 6.73 13.86 1.97
N PRO A 71 8.01 13.50 1.84
CA PRO A 71 8.58 13.13 0.54
C PRO A 71 8.45 11.65 0.22
N LEU A 72 7.84 10.86 1.11
CA LEU A 72 7.82 9.41 0.95
C LEU A 72 6.82 9.00 -0.13
N GLY A 73 7.16 7.94 -0.84
CA GLY A 73 6.28 7.37 -1.84
C GLY A 73 6.39 5.86 -1.86
N LEU A 74 5.28 5.22 -2.15
CA LEU A 74 5.21 3.77 -2.30
C LEU A 74 4.58 3.46 -3.65
N TYR A 75 5.01 2.36 -4.26
CA TYR A 75 4.35 1.83 -5.43
C TYR A 75 3.92 0.40 -5.14
N LEU A 76 2.62 0.14 -5.27
CA LEU A 76 2.05 -1.16 -5.02
C LEU A 76 1.56 -1.75 -6.33
N TYR A 77 2.10 -2.91 -6.69
CA TYR A 77 1.66 -3.62 -7.88
C TYR A 77 0.49 -4.51 -7.50
N LEU A 78 -0.67 -4.28 -8.10
CA LEU A 78 -1.86 -5.11 -7.93
C LEU A 78 -2.41 -5.44 -9.29
N GLU A 79 -2.69 -6.70 -9.54
CA GLU A 79 -3.24 -7.09 -10.83
C GLU A 79 -4.63 -6.49 -11.03
N ASP A 80 -5.47 -6.50 -9.99
CA ASP A 80 -6.81 -5.92 -10.07
C ASP A 80 -6.79 -4.49 -9.55
N VAL A 81 -6.23 -3.60 -10.37
CA VAL A 81 -6.15 -2.18 -10.03
C VAL A 81 -7.54 -1.58 -9.86
N ASP A 82 -8.49 -2.01 -10.69
CA ASP A 82 -9.83 -1.44 -10.66
C ASP A 82 -10.56 -1.73 -9.35
N ALA A 83 -10.35 -2.91 -8.78
CA ALA A 83 -10.96 -3.22 -7.49
C ALA A 83 -10.43 -2.29 -6.40
N ALA A 84 -9.12 -2.05 -6.39
CA ALA A 84 -8.54 -1.12 -5.43
C ALA A 84 -9.05 0.30 -5.65
N ALA A 85 -9.15 0.72 -6.91
CA ALA A 85 -9.65 2.06 -7.21
C ALA A 85 -11.09 2.24 -6.72
N ARG A 86 -11.93 1.23 -6.93
CA ARG A 86 -13.32 1.29 -6.47
C ARG A 86 -13.42 1.41 -4.95
N GLU A 87 -12.52 0.75 -4.23
CA GLU A 87 -12.51 0.83 -2.77
C GLU A 87 -12.34 2.27 -2.29
N PHE A 88 -11.57 3.07 -3.03
CA PHE A 88 -11.29 4.45 -2.68
C PHE A 88 -12.08 5.45 -3.54
N GLN A 89 -13.04 4.97 -4.32
CA GLN A 89 -13.87 5.81 -5.18
C GLN A 89 -13.01 6.61 -6.16
N GLN A 90 -12.01 5.95 -6.70
CA GLN A 90 -11.08 6.53 -7.68
C GLN A 90 -11.21 5.78 -9.00
N SER A 91 -10.57 6.32 -10.03
CA SER A 91 -10.48 5.68 -11.33
C SER A 91 -9.02 5.60 -11.73
N ALA A 92 -8.61 4.45 -12.23
CA ALA A 92 -7.27 4.29 -12.76
C ALA A 92 -7.27 4.62 -14.24
N GLU A 93 -6.09 4.95 -14.79
CA GLU A 93 -5.96 5.23 -16.21
C GLU A 93 -4.59 4.78 -16.71
N ASP A 94 -4.52 4.53 -18.01
CA ASP A 94 -3.24 4.22 -18.64
C ASP A 94 -2.40 5.48 -18.71
N LYS A 95 -1.15 5.35 -18.28
CA LYS A 95 -0.21 6.46 -18.28
C LYS A 95 0.79 6.30 -19.42
N PRO A 96 1.37 7.41 -19.89
CA PRO A 96 2.33 7.33 -21.01
C PRO A 96 3.55 6.45 -20.72
N TRP A 97 3.83 6.18 -19.44
CA TRP A 97 4.97 5.35 -19.07
C TRP A 97 4.63 3.87 -18.97
N GLY A 98 3.46 3.46 -19.48
CA GLY A 98 3.14 2.04 -19.60
C GLY A 98 2.47 1.41 -18.41
N MET A 99 1.96 2.21 -17.49
CA MET A 99 1.29 1.70 -16.30
C MET A 99 -0.17 2.11 -16.29
N TYR A 100 -1.01 1.17 -15.87
CA TYR A 100 -2.41 1.47 -15.58
C TYR A 100 -2.49 1.68 -14.07
N GLU A 101 -2.73 2.91 -13.63
CA GLU A 101 -2.53 3.23 -12.22
C GLU A 101 -3.39 4.36 -11.74
N PHE A 102 -3.48 4.48 -10.41
CA PHE A 102 -4.04 5.65 -9.76
C PHE A 102 -3.21 5.94 -8.51
N ALA A 103 -3.43 7.08 -7.91
CA ALA A 103 -2.63 7.51 -6.75
C ALA A 103 -3.53 7.90 -5.60
N LEU A 104 -3.04 7.65 -4.39
CA LEU A 104 -3.71 8.01 -3.15
C LEU A 104 -2.71 8.73 -2.25
N SER A 105 -3.24 9.45 -1.27
CA SER A 105 -2.44 9.95 -0.15
C SER A 105 -2.90 9.21 1.09
N ASP A 106 -1.95 8.67 1.85
CA ASP A 106 -2.31 8.04 3.12
C ASP A 106 -2.56 9.12 4.18
N PRO A 107 -2.90 8.77 5.44
CA PRO A 107 -3.21 9.79 6.44
C PRO A 107 -2.08 10.79 6.70
N ASP A 108 -0.83 10.44 6.42
CA ASP A 108 0.31 11.33 6.58
C ASP A 108 0.76 11.94 5.26
N GLU A 109 -0.05 11.79 4.22
CA GLU A 109 0.23 12.27 2.86
C GLU A 109 1.45 11.60 2.23
N THR A 110 1.75 10.37 2.65
CA THR A 110 2.64 9.52 1.88
C THR A 110 1.94 9.21 0.56
N LEU A 111 2.64 9.43 -0.55
CA LEU A 111 2.09 9.13 -1.86
C LEU A 111 2.05 7.62 -2.05
N VAL A 112 0.90 7.08 -2.40
CA VAL A 112 0.76 5.65 -2.67
C VAL A 112 0.21 5.50 -4.08
N ARG A 113 1.03 4.94 -4.96
CA ARG A 113 0.59 4.64 -6.32
C ARG A 113 0.26 3.17 -6.41
N ILE A 114 -0.86 2.85 -7.03
CA ILE A 114 -1.30 1.47 -7.22
C ILE A 114 -1.43 1.24 -8.71
N GLY A 115 -0.77 0.21 -9.23
CA GLY A 115 -0.81 0.01 -10.66
C GLY A 115 -0.38 -1.37 -11.11
N TRP A 116 -0.47 -1.59 -12.40
CA TRP A 116 -0.09 -2.82 -13.07
C TRP A 116 0.35 -2.45 -14.48
N PRO A 117 1.37 -3.12 -15.03
CA PRO A 117 1.80 -2.77 -16.38
C PRO A 117 0.66 -2.91 -17.38
N SER A 118 0.43 -1.88 -18.17
CA SER A 118 -0.67 -1.87 -19.13
C SER A 118 -0.58 -3.06 -20.09
N ARG A 119 0.64 -3.44 -20.50
CA ARG A 119 0.84 -4.54 -21.45
C ARG A 119 0.43 -5.90 -20.89
N LEU A 120 0.31 -6.01 -19.57
CA LEU A 120 -0.07 -7.27 -18.92
C LEU A 120 -1.55 -7.32 -18.54
N ARG A 121 -2.28 -6.24 -18.79
CA ARG A 121 -3.69 -6.20 -18.44
C ARG A 121 -4.51 -6.99 -19.43
N GLY A 122 -5.58 -7.53 -18.89
CA GLY A 122 -6.48 -8.24 -19.73
C GLY A 122 -5.90 -9.56 -20.16
N GLY A 123 -4.94 -9.95 -19.58
CA GLY A 123 -4.36 -11.21 -19.76
C GLY A 123 -4.63 -11.58 -21.09
N GLY A 124 -4.53 -11.54 -21.12
CA GLY A 124 -4.90 -11.85 -21.77
C GLY A 124 -5.94 -11.53 -22.51
N ASN A 125 -6.41 -11.24 -22.65
CA ASN A 125 -7.49 -10.97 -23.02
C ASN A 125 -7.57 -9.95 -23.73
N ARG A 126 -7.17 -9.67 -23.97
CA ARG A 126 -7.24 -8.98 -24.44
C ARG A 126 -6.61 -8.75 -25.27
N SER A 127 -6.61 -9.14 -25.42
CA SER A 127 -6.27 -9.05 -25.87
C SER A 127 -6.21 -8.80 -26.58
N SER A 128 -6.47 -8.98 -26.57
CA SER A 128 -6.57 -8.89 -26.91
C SER A 128 -6.56 -8.41 -27.58
N ALA A 129 -6.66 -8.28 -27.67
CA ALA A 129 -6.83 -7.97 -27.94
C ALA A 129 -6.55 -7.62 -28.60
N THR A 130 -6.48 -7.72 -28.70
CA THR A 130 -6.41 -7.59 -28.81
C THR A 130 -6.23 -7.43 -28.95
N GLY A 131 -6.12 -7.39 -29.17
CA GLY A 131 -6.22 -7.45 -28.79
C GLY A 131 -6.22 -7.24 -28.92
#